data_ab32618fe7578b058e6e71c1003d9e33
#
_entry.id   ab32618fe7578b058e6e71c1003d9e33
#
_cell.length_a   1.000
_cell.length_b   1.000
_cell.length_c   1.000
_cell.angle_alpha   90.00
_cell.angle_beta   90.00
_cell.angle_gamma   90.00
#
_symmetry.space_group_name_H-M   'P 1'
#
loop_
_entity.id
_entity.type
_entity.pdbx_description
1 polymer ?
#
loop_
_entity_poly.entity_id
_entity_poly.type
_entity_poly.pdbx_seq_one_letter_code
_entity_poly.pdbx_strand_id
1 'polypeptide(L)'
;MKSLILSFLLSLSVILNAQIKPFRFAFVSDVHIGSPNGSSEEDLRRTVRDINGLKDVSFVVLTGDITEFGTNKEIKLAKQILDSLQIPWYIIPGNHDVGWSESGGVMFKTVFGNDKFNFTYNGITFLGCASGPYVRMSDGHIPRDAVNWLDTTLKNLKKGQPIIFLNHYPIDNSLDNWYEVTDRLRKFNTWAILCGHGHANKAFNFEDIPGVMGRSNLRAKQDEGGYNLVDVTHDSILFTTRKPVSGQEKTWTGIKINKDGYDQNKKFVRPDYSFNKKYKRVKETWTFSSDANIISTPAANDDMVFVGNQNGAMCAFDLNNGKLLWKFQTEGAIFSSPAISNDKLIFGSGDSNVYCLNTNNGTLIWKYTTGASVLGSPVINGDTVFIGGSDHSFLALNKNTGNKIWKFDGLEGPVVSTPVLYEDKLIFGAWDRNLFAVNRNSGQLIWKWSNGSPVRNFSPASCIPVISNDAVFIMAPDRVTSAIDAQTGRTLWRSKDGNIRESIGISENGKWIYGKSMQDSIVAFAANREPQTAAWKMNVGFGYEHVPSMLIEKDGLLFFGTKNGVVYCINPEKQKIVWAHKIDNSMVNTVRVLSSKKILLATMDGKLSLLQVVK
;
A
#
# COMPACT_ATOMS: atom_id res chain seq x y z
N MET A 1 -84.75 4.64 -13.04
CA MET A 1 -83.75 4.85 -11.97
C MET A 1 -82.88 3.60 -11.91
N LYS A 2 -81.67 3.65 -12.49
CA LYS A 2 -80.71 2.55 -12.47
C LYS A 2 -79.61 2.92 -11.47
N SER A 3 -79.52 2.14 -10.36
CA SER A 3 -78.47 2.31 -9.35
C SER A 3 -77.14 1.70 -9.87
N LEU A 4 -76.11 2.52 -9.96
CA LEU A 4 -74.73 2.10 -10.24
C LEU A 4 -74.09 1.79 -8.89
N ILE A 5 -73.69 0.52 -8.66
CA ILE A 5 -72.90 0.09 -7.51
C ILE A 5 -71.41 0.17 -7.98
N LEU A 6 -70.66 1.11 -7.42
CA LEU A 6 -69.23 1.29 -7.64
C LEU A 6 -68.49 0.42 -6.63
N SER A 7 -67.93 -0.73 -7.09
CA SER A 7 -67.07 -1.59 -6.27
C SER A 7 -65.66 -1.00 -6.22
N PHE A 8 -65.24 -0.53 -5.06
CA PHE A 8 -63.88 -0.10 -4.76
C PHE A 8 -63.01 -1.33 -4.45
N LEU A 9 -62.24 -1.80 -5.39
CA LEU A 9 -61.21 -2.81 -5.14
C LEU A 9 -59.99 -2.13 -4.48
N LEU A 10 -59.88 -2.27 -3.15
CA LEU A 10 -58.63 -1.98 -2.45
C LEU A 10 -57.60 -3.06 -2.81
N SER A 11 -56.69 -2.75 -3.69
CA SER A 11 -55.49 -3.57 -3.88
C SER A 11 -54.55 -3.39 -2.68
N LEU A 12 -54.63 -4.30 -1.72
CA LEU A 12 -53.62 -4.47 -0.68
C LEU A 12 -52.35 -4.98 -1.36
N SER A 13 -51.40 -4.10 -1.65
CA SER A 13 -50.02 -4.48 -2.00
C SER A 13 -49.37 -5.04 -0.73
N VAL A 14 -49.48 -6.34 -0.54
CA VAL A 14 -48.65 -7.06 0.43
C VAL A 14 -47.20 -6.95 -0.06
N ILE A 15 -46.44 -6.06 0.54
CA ILE A 15 -44.98 -6.07 0.40
C ILE A 15 -44.52 -7.36 1.09
N LEU A 16 -44.39 -8.44 0.31
CA LEU A 16 -43.69 -9.63 0.73
C LEU A 16 -42.25 -9.22 0.97
N ASN A 17 -41.93 -8.87 2.21
CA ASN A 17 -40.54 -8.88 2.64
C ASN A 17 -40.04 -10.31 2.42
N ALA A 18 -39.24 -10.54 1.39
CA ALA A 18 -38.66 -11.84 1.12
C ALA A 18 -37.84 -12.24 2.37
N GLN A 19 -38.39 -13.17 3.13
CA GLN A 19 -37.79 -13.67 4.36
C GLN A 19 -36.44 -14.32 3.96
N ILE A 20 -35.34 -13.82 4.51
CA ILE A 20 -34.02 -14.36 4.26
C ILE A 20 -34.00 -15.83 4.71
N LYS A 21 -33.74 -16.73 3.78
CA LYS A 21 -33.57 -18.16 4.10
C LYS A 21 -32.21 -18.32 4.83
N PRO A 22 -32.18 -19.01 5.98
CA PRO A 22 -30.94 -19.31 6.66
C PRO A 22 -29.94 -20.02 5.75
N PHE A 23 -28.67 -19.69 5.88
CA PHE A 23 -27.57 -20.32 5.14
C PHE A 23 -26.27 -20.25 5.93
N ARG A 24 -25.30 -21.07 5.52
CA ARG A 24 -23.95 -21.11 6.09
C ARG A 24 -22.93 -20.84 5.01
N PHE A 25 -21.86 -20.12 5.36
CA PHE A 25 -20.69 -19.95 4.53
C PHE A 25 -19.39 -20.12 5.32
N ALA A 26 -18.27 -20.38 4.64
CA ALA A 26 -16.96 -20.44 5.27
C ALA A 26 -16.26 -19.09 5.16
N PHE A 27 -15.66 -18.64 6.27
CA PHE A 27 -14.87 -17.42 6.37
C PHE A 27 -13.43 -17.79 6.72
N VAL A 28 -12.52 -17.64 5.76
CA VAL A 28 -11.10 -17.95 5.81
C VAL A 28 -10.29 -16.66 5.76
N SER A 29 -9.17 -16.59 6.48
CA SER A 29 -8.28 -15.43 6.50
C SER A 29 -6.84 -15.85 6.78
N ASP A 30 -5.88 -15.02 6.39
CA ASP A 30 -4.48 -15.10 6.81
C ASP A 30 -3.88 -16.50 6.60
N VAL A 31 -3.84 -16.93 5.36
CA VAL A 31 -3.35 -18.26 4.93
C VAL A 31 -1.83 -18.33 4.86
N HIS A 32 -1.20 -17.26 4.35
CA HIS A 32 0.26 -17.09 4.28
C HIS A 32 1.01 -18.20 3.55
N ILE A 33 0.57 -18.59 2.34
CA ILE A 33 1.34 -19.49 1.47
C ILE A 33 2.77 -18.97 1.34
N GLY A 34 3.76 -19.84 1.63
CA GLY A 34 5.19 -19.46 1.66
C GLY A 34 5.71 -19.08 3.04
N SER A 35 4.87 -19.05 4.08
CA SER A 35 5.30 -18.73 5.45
C SER A 35 6.37 -19.71 5.94
N PRO A 36 7.47 -19.21 6.53
CA PRO A 36 8.45 -20.05 7.21
C PRO A 36 7.92 -20.64 8.52
N ASN A 37 6.78 -20.17 9.00
CA ASN A 37 6.17 -20.57 10.26
C ASN A 37 4.98 -21.51 10.00
N GLY A 38 5.16 -22.80 10.20
CA GLY A 38 4.11 -23.80 9.98
C GLY A 38 4.12 -24.37 8.55
N SER A 39 2.98 -24.91 8.14
CA SER A 39 2.82 -25.59 6.85
C SER A 39 1.62 -25.02 6.10
N SER A 40 1.71 -23.77 5.68
CA SER A 40 0.61 -22.98 5.11
C SER A 40 -0.07 -23.65 3.89
N GLU A 41 0.72 -24.27 3.01
CA GLU A 41 0.17 -25.03 1.87
C GLU A 41 -0.69 -26.21 2.35
N GLU A 42 -0.17 -26.99 3.30
CA GLU A 42 -0.90 -28.14 3.86
C GLU A 42 -2.16 -27.68 4.59
N ASP A 43 -2.08 -26.57 5.36
CA ASP A 43 -3.22 -26.02 6.10
C ASP A 43 -4.33 -25.57 5.15
N LEU A 44 -4.01 -24.88 4.07
CA LEU A 44 -5.01 -24.51 3.08
C LEU A 44 -5.61 -25.74 2.37
N ARG A 45 -4.79 -26.73 2.00
CA ARG A 45 -5.28 -27.97 1.39
C ARG A 45 -6.19 -28.77 2.34
N ARG A 46 -5.90 -28.80 3.64
CA ARG A 46 -6.76 -29.40 4.66
C ARG A 46 -8.09 -28.67 4.77
N THR A 47 -8.04 -27.34 4.81
CA THR A 47 -9.24 -26.48 4.86
C THR A 47 -10.12 -26.68 3.62
N VAL A 48 -9.56 -26.71 2.42
CA VAL A 48 -10.29 -26.98 1.18
C VAL A 48 -10.96 -28.36 1.19
N ARG A 49 -10.23 -29.41 1.63
CA ARG A 49 -10.81 -30.76 1.74
C ARG A 49 -11.94 -30.83 2.78
N ASP A 50 -11.76 -30.19 3.92
CA ASP A 50 -12.78 -30.15 4.97
C ASP A 50 -14.05 -29.43 4.48
N ILE A 51 -13.91 -28.26 3.87
CA ILE A 51 -15.05 -27.50 3.32
C ILE A 51 -15.79 -28.32 2.24
N ASN A 52 -15.07 -28.99 1.34
CA ASN A 52 -15.67 -29.84 0.32
C ASN A 52 -16.45 -31.05 0.91
N GLY A 53 -16.12 -31.46 2.13
CA GLY A 53 -16.84 -32.48 2.89
C GLY A 53 -18.13 -31.99 3.54
N LEU A 54 -18.31 -30.67 3.67
CA LEU A 54 -19.49 -30.07 4.31
C LEU A 54 -20.59 -29.81 3.28
N LYS A 55 -21.77 -30.39 3.50
CA LYS A 55 -22.89 -30.28 2.52
C LYS A 55 -23.72 -29.00 2.69
N ASP A 56 -23.59 -28.31 3.80
CA ASP A 56 -24.40 -27.15 4.22
C ASP A 56 -23.68 -25.81 4.00
N VAL A 57 -22.46 -25.79 3.49
CA VAL A 57 -21.70 -24.58 3.18
C VAL A 57 -21.98 -24.13 1.75
N SER A 58 -22.45 -22.90 1.58
CA SER A 58 -22.89 -22.37 0.30
C SER A 58 -21.78 -21.75 -0.55
N PHE A 59 -20.81 -21.12 0.09
CA PHE A 59 -19.67 -20.46 -0.54
C PHE A 59 -18.55 -20.19 0.48
N VAL A 60 -17.41 -19.74 -0.01
CA VAL A 60 -16.26 -19.34 0.82
C VAL A 60 -15.93 -17.87 0.56
N VAL A 61 -15.63 -17.12 1.62
CA VAL A 61 -15.02 -15.78 1.52
C VAL A 61 -13.63 -15.80 2.16
N LEU A 62 -12.67 -15.12 1.51
CA LEU A 62 -11.31 -14.99 1.99
C LEU A 62 -10.95 -13.51 2.13
N THR A 63 -10.51 -13.11 3.33
CA THR A 63 -10.21 -11.71 3.66
C THR A 63 -8.73 -11.35 3.58
N GLY A 64 -7.98 -11.99 2.68
CA GLY A 64 -6.61 -11.59 2.34
C GLY A 64 -5.52 -12.32 3.12
N ASP A 65 -4.28 -11.86 2.90
CA ASP A 65 -3.04 -12.49 3.33
C ASP A 65 -3.01 -13.97 2.92
N ILE A 66 -3.32 -14.20 1.63
CA ILE A 66 -3.28 -15.55 1.06
C ILE A 66 -1.85 -16.03 0.87
N THR A 67 -0.91 -15.11 0.68
CA THR A 67 0.52 -15.34 0.52
C THR A 67 1.33 -14.70 1.65
N GLU A 68 2.58 -15.16 1.85
CA GLU A 68 3.51 -14.55 2.82
C GLU A 68 4.29 -13.38 2.21
N PHE A 69 4.75 -13.51 0.97
CA PHE A 69 5.60 -12.53 0.31
C PHE A 69 5.02 -11.97 -0.98
N GLY A 70 3.81 -12.35 -1.36
CA GLY A 70 3.18 -11.90 -2.59
C GLY A 70 3.98 -12.25 -3.84
N THR A 71 4.75 -13.34 -3.82
CA THR A 71 5.49 -13.79 -4.99
C THR A 71 4.53 -14.37 -6.04
N ASN A 72 4.91 -14.24 -7.30
CA ASN A 72 4.10 -14.80 -8.39
C ASN A 72 3.88 -16.31 -8.23
N LYS A 73 4.84 -17.03 -7.64
CA LYS A 73 4.75 -18.46 -7.35
C LYS A 73 3.72 -18.75 -6.26
N GLU A 74 3.77 -18.02 -5.15
CA GLU A 74 2.83 -18.17 -4.03
C GLU A 74 1.39 -17.88 -4.46
N ILE A 75 1.17 -16.80 -5.21
CA ILE A 75 -0.15 -16.40 -5.73
C ILE A 75 -0.74 -17.50 -6.62
N LYS A 76 0.06 -18.04 -7.57
CA LYS A 76 -0.37 -19.13 -8.46
C LYS A 76 -0.66 -20.42 -7.70
N LEU A 77 0.16 -20.77 -6.72
CA LEU A 77 -0.05 -21.96 -5.88
C LEU A 77 -1.34 -21.83 -5.05
N ALA A 78 -1.56 -20.66 -4.43
CA ALA A 78 -2.79 -20.38 -3.68
C ALA A 78 -4.04 -20.55 -4.57
N LYS A 79 -4.01 -19.98 -5.79
CA LYS A 79 -5.09 -20.13 -6.79
C LYS A 79 -5.35 -21.59 -7.13
N GLN A 80 -4.28 -22.36 -7.42
CA GLN A 80 -4.39 -23.79 -7.74
C GLN A 80 -5.06 -24.59 -6.62
N ILE A 81 -4.78 -24.26 -5.37
CA ILE A 81 -5.40 -24.95 -4.22
C ILE A 81 -6.86 -24.52 -4.08
N LEU A 82 -7.16 -23.24 -4.16
CA LEU A 82 -8.53 -22.70 -4.05
C LEU A 82 -9.44 -23.17 -5.19
N ASP A 83 -8.91 -23.37 -6.39
CA ASP A 83 -9.68 -23.93 -7.51
C ASP A 83 -10.13 -25.39 -7.30
N SER A 84 -9.63 -26.06 -6.24
CA SER A 84 -10.11 -27.38 -5.81
C SER A 84 -11.37 -27.29 -4.93
N LEU A 85 -11.84 -26.11 -4.55
CA LEU A 85 -13.13 -25.92 -3.91
C LEU A 85 -14.27 -26.29 -4.89
N GLN A 86 -15.25 -27.05 -4.41
CA GLN A 86 -16.42 -27.48 -5.18
C GLN A 86 -17.59 -26.51 -5.11
N ILE A 87 -17.44 -25.43 -4.35
CA ILE A 87 -18.44 -24.37 -4.14
C ILE A 87 -17.81 -23.01 -4.51
N PRO A 88 -18.61 -21.99 -4.84
CA PRO A 88 -18.11 -20.66 -5.16
C PRO A 88 -17.23 -20.08 -4.05
N TRP A 89 -16.20 -19.34 -4.42
CA TRP A 89 -15.34 -18.62 -3.48
C TRP A 89 -14.99 -17.22 -3.99
N TYR A 90 -14.76 -16.31 -3.03
CA TYR A 90 -14.50 -14.90 -3.28
C TYR A 90 -13.35 -14.45 -2.40
N ILE A 91 -12.46 -13.63 -2.94
CA ILE A 91 -11.22 -13.22 -2.26
C ILE A 91 -10.92 -11.75 -2.49
N ILE A 92 -10.35 -11.12 -1.47
CA ILE A 92 -9.67 -9.81 -1.56
C ILE A 92 -8.21 -9.99 -1.12
N PRO A 93 -7.28 -9.13 -1.56
CA PRO A 93 -5.90 -9.18 -1.08
C PRO A 93 -5.75 -8.60 0.32
N GLY A 94 -4.75 -9.10 1.07
CA GLY A 94 -4.23 -8.47 2.28
C GLY A 94 -2.91 -7.75 2.03
N ASN A 95 -2.28 -7.24 3.10
CA ASN A 95 -1.03 -6.49 2.98
C ASN A 95 0.16 -7.36 2.56
N HIS A 96 0.16 -8.65 2.88
CA HIS A 96 1.19 -9.59 2.42
C HIS A 96 1.09 -9.87 0.91
N ASP A 97 -0.10 -9.75 0.34
CA ASP A 97 -0.32 -9.98 -1.09
C ASP A 97 0.11 -8.80 -1.98
N VAL A 98 0.21 -7.59 -1.43
CA VAL A 98 0.43 -6.36 -2.20
C VAL A 98 1.55 -5.47 -1.68
N GLY A 99 1.87 -5.48 -0.39
CA GLY A 99 2.80 -4.55 0.26
C GLY A 99 4.26 -4.75 -0.14
N TRP A 100 4.71 -5.99 -0.21
CA TRP A 100 6.06 -6.37 -0.67
C TRP A 100 6.04 -7.41 -1.78
N SER A 101 4.95 -7.42 -2.51
CA SER A 101 4.69 -8.28 -3.65
C SER A 101 5.66 -8.00 -4.80
N GLU A 102 6.05 -9.02 -5.52
CA GLU A 102 6.87 -8.91 -6.74
C GLU A 102 6.20 -8.06 -7.83
N SER A 103 4.89 -7.98 -7.83
CA SER A 103 4.12 -7.25 -8.85
C SER A 103 3.40 -6.01 -8.32
N GLY A 104 3.55 -5.67 -7.02
CA GLY A 104 2.76 -4.60 -6.41
C GLY A 104 1.25 -4.85 -6.49
N GLY A 105 0.82 -6.13 -6.41
CA GLY A 105 -0.59 -6.53 -6.47
C GLY A 105 -1.14 -6.74 -7.90
N VAL A 106 -0.37 -6.46 -8.96
CA VAL A 106 -0.80 -6.70 -10.35
C VAL A 106 -1.07 -8.18 -10.59
N MET A 107 -0.18 -9.08 -10.13
CA MET A 107 -0.35 -10.52 -10.29
C MET A 107 -1.58 -11.04 -9.52
N PHE A 108 -1.91 -10.47 -8.35
CA PHE A 108 -3.13 -10.82 -7.64
C PHE A 108 -4.36 -10.58 -8.52
N LYS A 109 -4.48 -9.39 -9.12
CA LYS A 109 -5.59 -9.07 -10.03
C LYS A 109 -5.59 -9.96 -11.28
N THR A 110 -4.43 -10.25 -11.84
CA THR A 110 -4.31 -11.12 -13.01
C THR A 110 -4.80 -12.55 -12.73
N VAL A 111 -4.46 -13.10 -11.56
CA VAL A 111 -4.75 -14.49 -11.20
C VAL A 111 -6.15 -14.66 -10.64
N PHE A 112 -6.61 -13.75 -9.79
CA PHE A 112 -7.93 -13.81 -9.13
C PHE A 112 -9.01 -12.97 -9.83
N GLY A 113 -8.64 -12.23 -10.88
CA GLY A 113 -9.55 -11.43 -11.70
C GLY A 113 -9.79 -10.01 -11.19
N ASN A 114 -9.78 -9.77 -9.91
CA ASN A 114 -9.96 -8.43 -9.31
C ASN A 114 -9.42 -8.37 -7.87
N ASP A 115 -9.27 -7.18 -7.33
CA ASP A 115 -8.99 -6.89 -5.93
C ASP A 115 -10.25 -6.41 -5.16
N LYS A 116 -11.40 -6.51 -5.82
CA LYS A 116 -12.74 -6.15 -5.33
C LYS A 116 -13.75 -7.17 -5.83
N PHE A 117 -14.82 -7.41 -5.05
CA PHE A 117 -15.94 -8.20 -5.51
C PHE A 117 -17.28 -7.67 -4.97
N ASN A 118 -18.35 -7.98 -5.70
CA ASN A 118 -19.71 -7.91 -5.20
C ASN A 118 -20.51 -9.13 -5.70
N PHE A 119 -21.30 -9.70 -4.83
CA PHE A 119 -22.29 -10.70 -5.19
C PHE A 119 -23.46 -10.66 -4.21
N THR A 120 -24.58 -11.23 -4.60
CA THR A 120 -25.76 -11.34 -3.74
C THR A 120 -26.11 -12.80 -3.52
N TYR A 121 -26.29 -13.18 -2.26
CA TYR A 121 -26.75 -14.52 -1.88
C TYR A 121 -27.93 -14.39 -0.91
N ASN A 122 -29.03 -15.10 -1.18
CA ASN A 122 -30.28 -15.07 -0.39
C ASN A 122 -30.74 -13.65 0.01
N GLY A 123 -30.60 -12.68 -0.90
CA GLY A 123 -31.02 -11.30 -0.67
C GLY A 123 -30.02 -10.42 0.10
N ILE A 124 -28.87 -10.93 0.50
CA ILE A 124 -27.78 -10.18 1.14
C ILE A 124 -26.68 -9.92 0.14
N THR A 125 -26.21 -8.68 0.06
CA THR A 125 -25.07 -8.29 -0.78
C THR A 125 -23.78 -8.38 0.01
N PHE A 126 -22.80 -9.09 -0.54
CA PHE A 126 -21.44 -9.20 -0.04
C PHE A 126 -20.56 -8.29 -0.88
N LEU A 127 -19.89 -7.34 -0.23
CA LEU A 127 -18.98 -6.38 -0.85
C LEU A 127 -17.60 -6.55 -0.24
N GLY A 128 -16.57 -6.77 -1.06
CA GLY A 128 -15.20 -6.87 -0.59
C GLY A 128 -14.26 -5.98 -1.41
N CYS A 129 -13.28 -5.34 -0.77
CA CYS A 129 -12.23 -4.61 -1.46
C CYS A 129 -10.88 -4.66 -0.74
N ALA A 130 -9.80 -4.42 -1.52
CA ALA A 130 -8.45 -4.28 -1.00
C ALA A 130 -8.33 -3.16 0.04
N SER A 131 -7.35 -3.29 0.92
CA SER A 131 -6.96 -2.26 1.90
C SER A 131 -5.45 -1.96 1.88
N GLY A 132 -4.77 -2.22 0.76
CA GLY A 132 -3.33 -1.94 0.64
C GLY A 132 -2.51 -2.42 1.85
N PRO A 133 -1.38 -1.78 2.16
CA PRO A 133 -0.63 -0.85 1.31
C PRO A 133 -0.01 -1.55 0.09
N TYR A 134 0.46 -0.76 -0.88
CA TYR A 134 1.10 -1.28 -2.10
C TYR A 134 2.59 -0.94 -2.13
N VAL A 135 3.44 -1.93 -2.51
CA VAL A 135 4.89 -1.79 -2.78
C VAL A 135 5.70 -1.30 -1.57
N ARG A 136 5.14 -1.25 -0.38
CA ARG A 136 5.81 -0.79 0.85
C ARG A 136 5.12 -1.29 2.10
N MET A 137 5.82 -1.21 3.22
CA MET A 137 5.22 -1.42 4.53
C MET A 137 4.61 -0.10 5.03
N SER A 138 3.33 -0.13 5.39
CA SER A 138 2.56 1.02 5.88
C SER A 138 1.34 0.54 6.64
N ASP A 139 0.60 1.44 7.26
CA ASP A 139 -0.77 1.18 7.71
C ASP A 139 -1.67 0.84 6.50
N GLY A 140 -2.80 0.20 6.73
CA GLY A 140 -3.78 -0.07 5.70
C GLY A 140 -4.35 1.23 5.11
N HIS A 141 -4.76 1.16 3.85
CA HIS A 141 -5.40 2.25 3.12
C HIS A 141 -6.38 1.68 2.11
N ILE A 142 -7.66 2.05 2.19
CA ILE A 142 -8.62 1.68 1.15
C ILE A 142 -8.30 2.49 -0.11
N PRO A 143 -7.92 1.83 -1.23
CA PRO A 143 -7.55 2.54 -2.44
C PRO A 143 -8.63 3.49 -2.95
N ARG A 144 -8.25 4.62 -3.52
CA ARG A 144 -9.20 5.62 -4.01
C ARG A 144 -10.16 5.07 -5.08
N ASP A 145 -9.68 4.20 -5.94
CA ASP A 145 -10.51 3.49 -6.92
C ASP A 145 -11.50 2.51 -6.25
N ALA A 146 -11.14 1.92 -5.10
CA ALA A 146 -12.04 1.08 -4.32
C ALA A 146 -13.11 1.91 -3.59
N VAL A 147 -12.76 3.10 -3.09
CA VAL A 147 -13.75 4.05 -2.53
C VAL A 147 -14.76 4.48 -3.61
N ASN A 148 -14.28 4.83 -4.81
CA ASN A 148 -15.12 5.20 -5.94
C ASN A 148 -16.03 4.04 -6.41
N TRP A 149 -15.47 2.82 -6.43
CA TRP A 149 -16.24 1.60 -6.71
C TRP A 149 -17.32 1.35 -5.65
N LEU A 150 -17.01 1.54 -4.38
CA LEU A 150 -17.97 1.40 -3.27
C LEU A 150 -19.13 2.40 -3.43
N ASP A 151 -18.83 3.67 -3.72
CA ASP A 151 -19.85 4.69 -4.00
C ASP A 151 -20.80 4.28 -5.13
N THR A 152 -20.24 3.80 -6.23
CA THR A 152 -21.01 3.36 -7.40
C THR A 152 -21.86 2.13 -7.07
N THR A 153 -21.27 1.16 -6.37
CA THR A 153 -21.96 -0.09 -6.00
C THR A 153 -23.10 0.19 -5.04
N LEU A 154 -22.88 0.99 -4.00
CA LEU A 154 -23.90 1.32 -3.01
C LEU A 154 -25.09 2.07 -3.62
N LYS A 155 -24.86 2.98 -4.58
CA LYS A 155 -25.95 3.71 -5.29
C LYS A 155 -26.86 2.78 -6.09
N ASN A 156 -26.34 1.64 -6.55
CA ASN A 156 -27.10 0.68 -7.37
C ASN A 156 -27.84 -0.38 -6.53
N LEU A 157 -27.68 -0.38 -5.21
CA LEU A 157 -28.40 -1.31 -4.33
C LEU A 157 -29.88 -0.94 -4.21
N LYS A 158 -30.71 -1.95 -4.07
CA LYS A 158 -32.12 -1.76 -3.72
C LYS A 158 -32.24 -1.12 -2.33
N LYS A 159 -33.22 -0.24 -2.14
CA LYS A 159 -33.48 0.39 -0.83
C LYS A 159 -33.65 -0.69 0.25
N GLY A 160 -32.90 -0.56 1.34
CA GLY A 160 -32.93 -1.52 2.46
C GLY A 160 -32.21 -2.84 2.20
N GLN A 161 -31.54 -3.01 1.07
CA GLN A 161 -30.72 -4.20 0.74
C GLN A 161 -29.68 -4.44 1.85
N PRO A 162 -29.68 -5.63 2.50
CA PRO A 162 -28.67 -5.96 3.51
C PRO A 162 -27.28 -6.06 2.90
N ILE A 163 -26.26 -5.62 3.66
CA ILE A 163 -24.85 -5.64 3.26
C ILE A 163 -24.02 -6.36 4.32
N ILE A 164 -23.12 -7.24 3.89
CA ILE A 164 -21.95 -7.69 4.64
C ILE A 164 -20.72 -7.19 3.88
N PHE A 165 -19.90 -6.34 4.54
CA PHE A 165 -18.70 -5.77 3.95
C PHE A 165 -17.45 -6.55 4.37
N LEU A 166 -16.51 -6.75 3.46
CA LEU A 166 -15.28 -7.49 3.71
C LEU A 166 -14.05 -6.63 3.38
N ASN A 167 -13.10 -6.65 4.30
CA ASN A 167 -11.83 -5.97 4.15
C ASN A 167 -10.73 -6.80 4.84
N HIS A 168 -9.45 -6.56 4.53
CA HIS A 168 -8.39 -7.28 5.23
C HIS A 168 -8.07 -6.63 6.58
N TYR A 169 -7.78 -5.31 6.60
CA TYR A 169 -7.57 -4.59 7.85
C TYR A 169 -8.89 -4.37 8.61
N PRO A 170 -8.87 -4.33 9.95
CA PRO A 170 -9.97 -3.76 10.74
C PRO A 170 -10.29 -2.33 10.27
N ILE A 171 -11.57 -1.96 10.24
CA ILE A 171 -12.00 -0.61 9.81
C ILE A 171 -11.93 0.35 11.01
N ASP A 172 -10.74 0.52 11.54
CA ASP A 172 -10.41 1.42 12.65
C ASP A 172 -9.15 2.24 12.30
N ASN A 173 -8.49 2.84 13.28
CA ASN A 173 -7.28 3.65 13.07
C ASN A 173 -6.03 2.88 12.62
N SER A 174 -6.13 1.58 12.39
CA SER A 174 -5.13 0.79 11.64
C SER A 174 -5.23 0.98 10.11
N LEU A 175 -6.32 1.62 9.68
CA LEU A 175 -6.50 2.17 8.32
C LEU A 175 -6.44 3.68 8.38
N ASP A 176 -5.67 4.33 7.55
CA ASP A 176 -5.56 5.79 7.57
C ASP A 176 -6.84 6.50 7.09
N ASN A 177 -7.65 5.86 6.24
CA ASN A 177 -8.91 6.39 5.72
C ASN A 177 -10.16 5.56 6.12
N TRP A 178 -10.19 4.92 7.30
CA TRP A 178 -11.30 4.10 7.80
C TRP A 178 -12.68 4.79 7.70
N TYR A 179 -12.71 6.08 7.95
CA TYR A 179 -13.92 6.89 7.95
C TYR A 179 -14.57 6.99 6.56
N GLU A 180 -13.80 6.85 5.49
CA GLU A 180 -14.32 6.82 4.13
C GLU A 180 -15.27 5.63 3.93
N VAL A 181 -15.01 4.50 4.59
CA VAL A 181 -15.84 3.30 4.53
C VAL A 181 -17.00 3.39 5.51
N THR A 182 -16.75 3.73 6.79
CA THR A 182 -17.80 3.75 7.80
C THR A 182 -18.86 4.81 7.52
N ASP A 183 -18.47 6.02 7.07
CA ASP A 183 -19.41 7.10 6.68
C ASP A 183 -20.35 6.70 5.53
N ARG A 184 -19.88 5.79 4.65
CA ARG A 184 -20.68 5.24 3.55
C ARG A 184 -21.60 4.13 4.04
N LEU A 185 -21.02 3.10 4.67
CA LEU A 185 -21.75 1.90 5.07
C LEU A 185 -22.87 2.18 6.09
N ARG A 186 -22.67 3.15 6.99
CA ARG A 186 -23.71 3.56 7.98
C ARG A 186 -24.96 4.16 7.36
N LYS A 187 -24.89 4.63 6.11
CA LYS A 187 -26.07 5.13 5.37
C LYS A 187 -26.94 4.03 4.78
N PHE A 188 -26.48 2.78 4.84
CA PHE A 188 -27.13 1.63 4.26
C PHE A 188 -27.44 0.58 5.33
N ASN A 189 -28.17 -0.46 4.96
CA ASN A 189 -28.51 -1.58 5.84
C ASN A 189 -27.32 -2.54 5.98
N THR A 190 -26.22 -2.07 6.58
CA THR A 190 -25.00 -2.86 6.79
C THR A 190 -25.14 -3.70 8.06
N TRP A 191 -25.05 -5.02 7.92
CA TRP A 191 -25.21 -5.96 9.03
C TRP A 191 -23.91 -6.28 9.75
N ALA A 192 -22.81 -6.38 8.99
CA ALA A 192 -21.51 -6.73 9.55
C ALA A 192 -20.36 -6.26 8.66
N ILE A 193 -19.19 -6.12 9.27
CA ILE A 193 -17.89 -5.99 8.60
C ILE A 193 -17.02 -7.19 9.01
N LEU A 194 -16.50 -7.94 8.03
CA LEU A 194 -15.57 -9.05 8.26
C LEU A 194 -14.17 -8.64 7.86
N CYS A 195 -13.18 -8.98 8.70
CA CYS A 195 -11.77 -8.66 8.45
C CYS A 195 -10.83 -9.78 8.90
N GLY A 196 -9.55 -9.66 8.55
CA GLY A 196 -8.44 -10.53 8.93
C GLY A 196 -7.33 -9.77 9.66
N HIS A 197 -6.09 -9.96 9.23
CA HIS A 197 -4.88 -9.24 9.63
C HIS A 197 -4.33 -9.56 11.03
N GLY A 198 -5.18 -9.68 12.02
CA GLY A 198 -4.74 -9.87 13.41
C GLY A 198 -4.58 -11.31 13.85
N HIS A 199 -4.79 -12.28 12.96
CA HIS A 199 -4.62 -13.74 13.16
C HIS A 199 -5.45 -14.36 14.29
N ALA A 200 -6.37 -13.62 14.89
CA ALA A 200 -7.18 -14.06 16.02
C ALA A 200 -8.66 -13.74 15.84
N ASN A 201 -9.52 -14.63 16.31
CA ASN A 201 -10.95 -14.34 16.38
C ASN A 201 -11.19 -13.19 17.37
N LYS A 202 -11.82 -12.09 16.90
CA LYS A 202 -12.13 -10.90 17.71
C LYS A 202 -13.37 -10.19 17.20
N ALA A 203 -14.24 -9.80 18.12
CA ALA A 203 -15.40 -8.96 17.82
C ALA A 203 -15.02 -7.48 17.95
N PHE A 204 -15.60 -6.64 17.07
CA PHE A 204 -15.37 -5.21 16.99
C PHE A 204 -16.70 -4.44 16.93
N ASN A 205 -16.61 -3.15 17.17
CA ASN A 205 -17.62 -2.16 16.86
C ASN A 205 -16.93 -1.05 16.05
N PHE A 206 -17.23 -1.00 14.75
CA PHE A 206 -16.70 0.00 13.83
C PHE A 206 -17.70 1.15 13.67
N GLU A 207 -17.67 2.10 14.58
CA GLU A 207 -18.59 3.26 14.60
C GLU A 207 -20.07 2.81 14.52
N ASP A 208 -20.46 1.91 15.43
CA ASP A 208 -21.74 1.22 15.59
C ASP A 208 -21.98 0.06 14.60
N ILE A 209 -21.19 -0.11 13.55
CA ILE A 209 -21.31 -1.29 12.69
C ILE A 209 -20.61 -2.48 13.40
N PRO A 210 -21.31 -3.59 13.66
CA PRO A 210 -20.67 -4.78 14.22
C PRO A 210 -19.59 -5.33 13.29
N GLY A 211 -18.46 -5.72 13.85
CA GLY A 211 -17.35 -6.29 13.09
C GLY A 211 -16.82 -7.58 13.69
N VAL A 212 -16.29 -8.44 12.83
CA VAL A 212 -15.66 -9.69 13.23
C VAL A 212 -14.36 -9.90 12.45
N MET A 213 -13.27 -10.10 13.20
CA MET A 213 -12.00 -10.54 12.67
C MET A 213 -11.92 -12.06 12.73
N GLY A 214 -11.58 -12.69 11.62
CA GLY A 214 -11.32 -14.11 11.52
C GLY A 214 -9.92 -14.47 12.02
N ARG A 215 -9.79 -15.66 12.61
CA ARG A 215 -8.50 -16.24 12.92
C ARG A 215 -7.71 -16.58 11.66
N SER A 216 -6.37 -16.65 11.78
CA SER A 216 -5.51 -17.17 10.73
C SER A 216 -5.85 -18.64 10.41
N ASN A 217 -5.81 -18.98 9.12
CA ASN A 217 -5.87 -20.36 8.64
C ASN A 217 -4.57 -21.11 8.95
N LEU A 218 -3.43 -20.41 9.01
CA LEU A 218 -2.13 -20.96 9.31
C LEU A 218 -2.08 -21.54 10.73
N ARG A 219 -1.58 -22.77 10.86
CA ARG A 219 -1.41 -23.44 12.18
C ARG A 219 -0.35 -22.76 13.06
N ALA A 220 0.64 -22.09 12.44
CA ALA A 220 1.80 -21.53 13.12
C ALA A 220 2.49 -22.57 14.03
N LYS A 221 2.35 -22.44 15.36
CA LYS A 221 2.93 -23.35 16.37
C LYS A 221 1.93 -24.38 16.90
N GLN A 222 0.73 -24.49 16.30
CA GLN A 222 -0.32 -25.44 16.69
C GLN A 222 -0.29 -26.68 15.79
N ASP A 223 -1.02 -27.73 16.17
CA ASP A 223 -1.09 -28.98 15.39
C ASP A 223 -1.89 -28.80 14.10
N GLU A 224 -2.88 -27.91 14.12
CA GLU A 224 -3.71 -27.59 12.96
C GLU A 224 -4.15 -26.12 12.95
N GLY A 225 -4.39 -25.60 11.76
CA GLY A 225 -4.97 -24.29 11.54
C GLY A 225 -6.48 -24.24 11.84
N GLY A 226 -7.19 -23.34 11.19
CA GLY A 226 -8.65 -23.28 11.32
C GLY A 226 -9.25 -22.11 10.55
N TYR A 227 -10.57 -22.09 10.52
CA TYR A 227 -11.37 -21.07 9.88
C TYR A 227 -12.69 -20.89 10.64
N ASN A 228 -13.54 -19.96 10.22
CA ASN A 228 -14.86 -19.78 10.80
C ASN A 228 -15.94 -20.31 9.85
N LEU A 229 -16.93 -21.03 10.39
CA LEU A 229 -18.23 -21.23 9.79
C LEU A 229 -19.15 -20.10 10.25
N VAL A 230 -19.91 -19.53 9.34
CA VAL A 230 -20.78 -18.39 9.62
C VAL A 230 -22.21 -18.77 9.26
N ASP A 231 -23.06 -18.83 10.26
CA ASP A 231 -24.49 -19.09 10.12
C ASP A 231 -25.25 -17.78 10.08
N VAL A 232 -25.94 -17.52 8.99
CA VAL A 232 -26.77 -16.32 8.80
C VAL A 232 -28.24 -16.70 8.88
N THR A 233 -28.96 -16.08 9.80
CA THR A 233 -30.42 -16.22 9.97
C THR A 233 -31.09 -14.88 9.66
N HIS A 234 -32.40 -14.80 9.88
CA HIS A 234 -33.17 -13.56 9.67
C HIS A 234 -32.90 -12.49 10.76
N ASP A 235 -32.31 -12.84 11.88
CA ASP A 235 -32.10 -11.97 13.05
C ASP A 235 -30.69 -12.01 13.63
N SER A 236 -29.86 -12.95 13.21
CA SER A 236 -28.49 -13.09 13.75
C SER A 236 -27.49 -13.65 12.76
N ILE A 237 -26.22 -13.38 13.03
CA ILE A 237 -25.05 -13.97 12.35
C ILE A 237 -24.19 -14.60 13.43
N LEU A 238 -24.02 -15.93 13.39
CA LEU A 238 -23.23 -16.68 14.37
C LEU A 238 -21.89 -17.10 13.77
N PHE A 239 -20.83 -17.03 14.57
CA PHE A 239 -19.46 -17.37 14.16
C PHE A 239 -18.97 -18.56 14.98
N THR A 240 -18.64 -19.64 14.29
CA THR A 240 -18.18 -20.91 14.84
C THR A 240 -16.79 -21.22 14.30
N THR A 241 -15.78 -21.28 15.17
CA THR A 241 -14.45 -21.75 14.78
C THR A 241 -14.53 -23.24 14.44
N ARG A 242 -13.95 -23.60 13.29
CA ARG A 242 -13.78 -24.99 12.87
C ARG A 242 -12.31 -25.34 12.67
N LYS A 243 -11.92 -26.51 13.16
CA LYS A 243 -10.61 -27.11 12.96
C LYS A 243 -10.70 -28.18 11.86
N PRO A 244 -9.96 -28.05 10.74
CA PRO A 244 -10.20 -28.86 9.54
C PRO A 244 -9.81 -30.33 9.64
N VAL A 245 -8.97 -30.71 10.61
CA VAL A 245 -8.52 -32.11 10.77
C VAL A 245 -9.34 -32.83 11.83
N SER A 246 -9.48 -32.23 13.01
CA SER A 246 -10.25 -32.80 14.12
C SER A 246 -11.76 -32.65 13.96
N GLY A 247 -12.23 -31.76 13.08
CA GLY A 247 -13.63 -31.44 12.91
C GLY A 247 -14.25 -30.70 14.11
N GLN A 248 -13.44 -30.27 15.08
CA GLN A 248 -13.92 -29.56 16.26
C GLN A 248 -14.54 -28.22 15.88
N GLU A 249 -15.72 -27.96 16.41
CA GLU A 249 -16.47 -26.70 16.27
C GLU A 249 -16.69 -26.05 17.64
N LYS A 250 -16.56 -24.70 17.65
CA LYS A 250 -16.86 -23.90 18.84
C LYS A 250 -17.42 -22.55 18.42
N THR A 251 -18.69 -22.34 18.67
CA THR A 251 -19.29 -21.01 18.53
C THR A 251 -18.70 -20.08 19.57
N TRP A 252 -18.22 -18.91 19.14
CA TRP A 252 -17.48 -18.00 20.02
C TRP A 252 -18.07 -16.58 20.04
N THR A 253 -18.84 -16.18 19.01
CA THR A 253 -19.54 -14.88 19.00
C THR A 253 -20.74 -14.92 18.07
N GLY A 254 -21.59 -13.91 18.19
CA GLY A 254 -22.72 -13.66 17.31
C GLY A 254 -23.05 -12.18 17.22
N ILE A 255 -23.63 -11.78 16.10
CA ILE A 255 -24.15 -10.45 15.84
C ILE A 255 -25.66 -10.55 15.79
N LYS A 256 -26.37 -9.75 16.61
CA LYS A 256 -27.80 -9.49 16.43
C LYS A 256 -27.96 -8.48 15.30
N ILE A 257 -28.75 -8.81 14.29
CA ILE A 257 -28.95 -7.95 13.12
C ILE A 257 -29.71 -6.70 13.54
N ASN A 258 -29.11 -5.54 13.28
CA ASN A 258 -29.77 -4.25 13.47
C ASN A 258 -30.67 -3.96 12.26
N LYS A 259 -32.01 -3.95 12.49
CA LYS A 259 -32.99 -3.65 11.44
C LYS A 259 -33.40 -2.18 11.41
N ASP A 260 -33.06 -1.42 12.46
CA ASP A 260 -33.44 -0.01 12.63
C ASP A 260 -32.49 0.97 11.93
N GLY A 261 -31.33 0.45 11.42
CA GLY A 261 -30.28 1.24 10.82
C GLY A 261 -29.41 1.95 11.86
N TYR A 262 -28.62 2.93 11.41
CA TYR A 262 -27.65 3.65 12.25
C TYR A 262 -28.08 5.11 12.45
N ASP A 263 -27.89 5.64 13.65
CA ASP A 263 -28.13 7.06 13.95
C ASP A 263 -27.17 7.94 13.11
N GLN A 264 -27.73 8.65 12.13
CA GLN A 264 -26.98 9.52 11.21
C GLN A 264 -26.51 10.82 11.89
N ASN A 265 -27.07 11.17 13.04
CA ASN A 265 -26.69 12.39 13.80
C ASN A 265 -25.50 12.13 14.72
N LYS A 266 -25.18 10.88 15.01
CA LYS A 266 -24.05 10.51 15.88
C LYS A 266 -22.73 10.92 15.21
N LYS A 267 -21.93 11.67 15.97
CA LYS A 267 -20.61 12.16 15.51
C LYS A 267 -19.49 11.22 15.98
N PHE A 268 -18.55 10.98 15.11
CA PHE A 268 -17.33 10.23 15.39
C PHE A 268 -16.11 11.10 15.18
N VAL A 269 -14.99 10.69 15.76
CA VAL A 269 -13.70 11.39 15.59
C VAL A 269 -13.30 11.30 14.11
N ARG A 270 -12.85 12.43 13.57
CA ARG A 270 -12.36 12.55 12.20
C ARG A 270 -10.96 13.17 12.22
N PRO A 271 -10.17 13.01 11.14
CA PRO A 271 -8.83 13.58 11.07
C PRO A 271 -8.80 15.08 11.36
N ASP A 272 -7.83 15.50 12.18
CA ASP A 272 -7.64 16.89 12.60
C ASP A 272 -6.78 17.66 11.57
N TYR A 273 -7.28 18.80 11.11
CA TYR A 273 -6.61 19.73 10.20
C TYR A 273 -6.20 21.05 10.89
N SER A 274 -6.11 21.08 12.22
CA SER A 274 -5.79 22.28 13.00
C SER A 274 -4.41 22.89 12.67
N PHE A 275 -3.45 22.05 12.20
CA PHE A 275 -2.16 22.50 11.69
C PHE A 275 -2.29 23.61 10.65
N ASN A 276 -3.23 23.48 9.73
CA ASN A 276 -3.42 24.43 8.63
C ASN A 276 -3.88 25.81 9.14
N LYS A 277 -4.56 25.84 10.31
CA LYS A 277 -4.93 27.09 10.98
C LYS A 277 -3.75 27.74 11.71
N LYS A 278 -2.83 26.91 12.28
CA LYS A 278 -1.63 27.39 12.98
C LYS A 278 -0.61 28.00 12.02
N TYR A 279 -0.42 27.40 10.84
CA TYR A 279 0.59 27.80 9.87
C TYR A 279 -0.05 28.43 8.60
N LYS A 280 -0.83 29.50 8.80
CA LYS A 280 -1.64 30.17 7.75
C LYS A 280 -0.86 30.65 6.52
N ARG A 281 0.47 30.77 6.64
CA ARG A 281 1.35 31.16 5.52
C ARG A 281 1.62 30.03 4.53
N VAL A 282 1.36 28.77 4.91
CA VAL A 282 1.47 27.65 3.99
C VAL A 282 0.14 27.44 3.29
N LYS A 283 0.15 27.51 1.96
CA LYS A 283 -1.04 27.41 1.13
C LYS A 283 -0.87 26.33 0.07
N GLU A 284 -1.95 25.61 -0.20
CA GLU A 284 -2.07 24.82 -1.40
C GLU A 284 -2.36 25.76 -2.57
N THR A 285 -1.37 25.96 -3.45
CA THR A 285 -1.54 26.80 -4.64
C THR A 285 -2.55 26.15 -5.58
N TRP A 286 -2.42 24.85 -5.75
CA TRP A 286 -3.37 23.99 -6.43
C TRP A 286 -3.29 22.56 -5.88
N THR A 287 -4.38 21.82 -6.04
CA THR A 287 -4.46 20.40 -5.71
C THR A 287 -5.25 19.68 -6.80
N PHE A 288 -4.69 18.60 -7.31
CA PHE A 288 -5.35 17.65 -8.18
C PHE A 288 -5.70 16.40 -7.37
N SER A 289 -6.88 15.82 -7.59
CA SER A 289 -7.31 14.55 -7.01
C SER A 289 -7.41 13.49 -8.12
N SER A 290 -6.58 12.47 -8.04
CA SER A 290 -6.60 11.31 -8.92
C SER A 290 -7.79 10.40 -8.57
N ASP A 291 -8.22 9.63 -9.54
CA ASP A 291 -9.20 8.54 -9.37
C ASP A 291 -8.59 7.26 -8.77
N ALA A 292 -7.27 7.25 -8.56
CA ALA A 292 -6.51 6.12 -8.02
C ALA A 292 -5.34 6.63 -7.16
N ASN A 293 -4.79 5.73 -6.34
CA ASN A 293 -3.66 6.02 -5.46
C ASN A 293 -2.43 6.51 -6.25
N ILE A 294 -1.68 7.43 -5.64
CA ILE A 294 -0.36 7.85 -6.11
C ILE A 294 0.68 7.40 -5.08
N ILE A 295 1.60 6.54 -5.50
CA ILE A 295 2.66 5.99 -4.64
C ILE A 295 4.04 6.51 -5.06
N SER A 296 4.17 6.98 -6.31
CA SER A 296 5.39 7.56 -6.84
C SER A 296 5.67 8.96 -6.28
N THR A 297 6.96 9.31 -6.19
CA THR A 297 7.40 10.69 -5.96
C THR A 297 7.21 11.47 -7.26
N PRO A 298 6.54 12.64 -7.26
CA PRO A 298 6.39 13.45 -8.45
C PRO A 298 7.74 13.91 -9.01
N ALA A 299 7.91 13.89 -10.33
CA ALA A 299 9.00 14.57 -11.00
C ALA A 299 8.53 15.93 -11.52
N ALA A 300 9.44 16.91 -11.62
CA ALA A 300 9.15 18.22 -12.17
C ALA A 300 10.34 18.77 -12.93
N ASN A 301 10.05 19.49 -14.02
CA ASN A 301 10.95 20.45 -14.65
C ASN A 301 10.47 21.88 -14.35
N ASP A 302 10.94 22.88 -15.08
CA ASP A 302 10.61 24.29 -14.81
C ASP A 302 9.12 24.62 -15.02
N ASP A 303 8.43 23.90 -15.90
CA ASP A 303 7.06 24.21 -16.33
C ASP A 303 6.03 23.13 -16.00
N MET A 304 6.46 21.89 -15.82
CA MET A 304 5.57 20.73 -15.74
C MET A 304 5.87 19.80 -14.57
N VAL A 305 4.83 19.13 -14.11
CA VAL A 305 4.87 18.06 -13.08
C VAL A 305 4.40 16.77 -13.69
N PHE A 306 5.08 15.66 -13.37
CA PHE A 306 4.77 14.31 -13.85
C PHE A 306 4.56 13.35 -12.69
N VAL A 307 3.49 12.56 -12.75
CA VAL A 307 3.18 11.55 -11.73
C VAL A 307 2.42 10.38 -12.32
N GLY A 308 2.79 9.17 -11.90
CA GLY A 308 2.07 7.94 -12.21
C GLY A 308 1.09 7.54 -11.10
N ASN A 309 0.00 6.85 -11.45
CA ASN A 309 -0.96 6.33 -10.49
C ASN A 309 -1.15 4.80 -10.58
N GLN A 310 -1.87 4.25 -9.61
CA GLN A 310 -2.13 2.80 -9.50
C GLN A 310 -2.96 2.23 -10.67
N ASN A 311 -3.74 3.04 -11.37
CA ASN A 311 -4.51 2.62 -12.54
C ASN A 311 -3.72 2.71 -13.86
N GLY A 312 -2.40 2.95 -13.78
CA GLY A 312 -1.51 2.97 -14.95
C GLY A 312 -1.53 4.29 -15.73
N ALA A 313 -2.08 5.34 -15.17
CA ALA A 313 -2.04 6.65 -15.82
C ALA A 313 -0.75 7.40 -15.44
N MET A 314 0.08 7.75 -16.43
CA MET A 314 1.11 8.77 -16.32
C MET A 314 0.52 10.09 -16.77
N CYS A 315 0.53 11.08 -15.89
CA CYS A 315 -0.07 12.39 -16.13
C CYS A 315 0.98 13.50 -16.05
N ALA A 316 0.84 14.52 -16.92
CA ALA A 316 1.58 15.77 -16.83
C ALA A 316 0.65 16.93 -16.52
N PHE A 317 1.10 17.81 -15.64
CA PHE A 317 0.37 18.99 -15.20
C PHE A 317 1.23 20.23 -15.37
N ASP A 318 0.58 21.38 -15.64
CA ASP A 318 1.23 22.68 -15.54
C ASP A 318 1.66 22.95 -14.08
N LEU A 319 2.92 23.24 -13.87
CA LEU A 319 3.50 23.44 -12.53
C LEU A 319 2.85 24.61 -11.78
N ASN A 320 2.41 25.65 -12.49
CA ASN A 320 1.95 26.89 -11.87
C ASN A 320 0.48 26.83 -11.42
N ASN A 321 -0.36 26.08 -12.15
CA ASN A 321 -1.81 26.07 -11.93
C ASN A 321 -2.44 24.69 -11.76
N GLY A 322 -1.65 23.60 -11.91
CA GLY A 322 -2.12 22.22 -11.74
C GLY A 322 -3.06 21.72 -12.85
N LYS A 323 -3.14 22.42 -13.99
CA LYS A 323 -3.95 21.98 -15.13
C LYS A 323 -3.34 20.76 -15.77
N LEU A 324 -4.15 19.71 -16.00
CA LEU A 324 -3.75 18.52 -16.76
C LEU A 324 -3.41 18.93 -18.20
N LEU A 325 -2.19 18.62 -18.63
CA LEU A 325 -1.69 18.89 -19.98
C LEU A 325 -1.86 17.69 -20.90
N TRP A 326 -1.46 16.52 -20.42
CA TRP A 326 -1.62 15.26 -21.15
C TRP A 326 -1.67 14.06 -20.18
N LYS A 327 -2.20 12.95 -20.68
CA LYS A 327 -2.28 11.64 -19.98
C LYS A 327 -1.85 10.54 -20.94
N PHE A 328 -1.00 9.61 -20.46
CA PHE A 328 -0.62 8.39 -21.14
C PHE A 328 -1.05 7.20 -20.29
N GLN A 329 -1.64 6.16 -20.92
CA GLN A 329 -2.16 5.01 -20.22
C GLN A 329 -1.29 3.78 -20.49
N THR A 330 -0.81 3.13 -19.44
CA THR A 330 -0.17 1.80 -19.44
C THR A 330 -1.18 0.73 -19.03
N GLU A 331 -0.84 -0.54 -19.26
CA GLU A 331 -1.71 -1.66 -18.89
C GLU A 331 -1.54 -2.12 -17.42
N GLY A 332 -0.58 -1.57 -16.70
CA GLY A 332 -0.28 -1.87 -15.31
C GLY A 332 -0.10 -0.63 -14.43
N ALA A 333 -0.13 -0.81 -13.13
CA ALA A 333 0.08 0.26 -12.16
C ALA A 333 1.46 0.93 -12.32
N ILE A 334 1.52 2.25 -12.14
CA ILE A 334 2.77 3.01 -12.15
C ILE A 334 3.12 3.38 -10.70
N PHE A 335 3.99 2.58 -10.08
CA PHE A 335 4.54 2.81 -8.74
C PHE A 335 5.94 3.44 -8.80
N SER A 336 6.61 3.31 -9.94
CA SER A 336 7.90 3.90 -10.24
C SER A 336 7.82 5.42 -10.23
N SER A 337 8.73 6.08 -9.52
CA SER A 337 8.88 7.53 -9.58
C SER A 337 9.58 7.89 -10.89
N PRO A 338 9.00 8.77 -11.73
CA PRO A 338 9.57 9.05 -13.03
C PRO A 338 10.86 9.88 -12.94
N ALA A 339 11.78 9.64 -13.88
CA ALA A 339 12.99 10.45 -14.06
C ALA A 339 12.90 11.26 -15.35
N ILE A 340 13.41 12.49 -15.30
CA ILE A 340 13.41 13.42 -16.42
C ILE A 340 14.83 13.69 -16.90
N SER A 341 15.04 13.68 -18.21
CA SER A 341 16.27 14.16 -18.85
C SER A 341 15.93 14.84 -20.17
N ASN A 342 16.09 16.14 -20.22
CA ASN A 342 15.67 16.98 -21.34
C ASN A 342 14.16 16.77 -21.65
N ASP A 343 13.84 16.39 -22.88
CA ASP A 343 12.49 16.11 -23.38
C ASP A 343 11.99 14.68 -23.07
N LYS A 344 12.70 13.90 -22.27
CA LYS A 344 12.40 12.48 -21.99
C LYS A 344 11.95 12.28 -20.55
N LEU A 345 10.81 11.60 -20.41
CA LEU A 345 10.24 11.11 -19.15
C LEU A 345 10.35 9.58 -19.13
N ILE A 346 11.06 9.02 -18.17
CA ILE A 346 11.33 7.58 -18.09
C ILE A 346 10.79 7.01 -16.79
N PHE A 347 10.07 5.88 -16.86
CA PHE A 347 9.48 5.21 -15.69
C PHE A 347 9.24 3.72 -15.94
N GLY A 348 9.11 2.96 -14.86
CA GLY A 348 8.68 1.57 -14.88
C GLY A 348 7.17 1.41 -14.68
N SER A 349 6.60 0.31 -15.19
CA SER A 349 5.19 -0.03 -15.04
C SER A 349 4.99 -1.48 -14.60
N GLY A 350 3.90 -1.74 -13.90
CA GLY A 350 3.45 -3.07 -13.49
C GLY A 350 3.14 -4.01 -14.65
N ASP A 351 2.98 -3.50 -15.87
CA ASP A 351 2.79 -4.27 -17.12
C ASP A 351 4.10 -4.83 -17.69
N SER A 352 5.16 -4.86 -16.91
CA SER A 352 6.47 -5.39 -17.29
C SER A 352 7.22 -4.55 -18.33
N ASN A 353 6.96 -3.26 -18.41
CA ASN A 353 7.66 -2.37 -19.35
C ASN A 353 8.35 -1.19 -18.64
N VAL A 354 9.47 -0.77 -19.22
CA VAL A 354 10.07 0.55 -19.00
C VAL A 354 9.65 1.44 -20.17
N TYR A 355 9.09 2.59 -19.86
CA TYR A 355 8.59 3.56 -20.84
C TYR A 355 9.46 4.80 -20.90
N CYS A 356 9.64 5.33 -22.10
CA CYS A 356 10.15 6.68 -22.34
C CYS A 356 9.12 7.45 -23.15
N LEU A 357 8.63 8.55 -22.57
CA LEU A 357 7.69 9.47 -23.22
C LEU A 357 8.35 10.82 -23.49
N ASN A 358 7.83 11.53 -24.46
CA ASN A 358 8.15 12.94 -24.66
C ASN A 358 7.46 13.78 -23.57
N THR A 359 8.22 14.61 -22.84
CA THR A 359 7.70 15.42 -21.73
C THR A 359 6.63 16.42 -22.16
N ASN A 360 6.72 16.97 -23.38
CA ASN A 360 5.85 18.07 -23.83
C ASN A 360 4.43 17.60 -24.21
N ASN A 361 4.30 16.37 -24.74
CA ASN A 361 3.05 15.89 -25.31
C ASN A 361 2.65 14.46 -24.92
N GLY A 362 3.48 13.77 -24.11
CA GLY A 362 3.19 12.42 -23.65
C GLY A 362 3.30 11.32 -24.71
N THR A 363 3.81 11.61 -25.90
CA THR A 363 3.97 10.58 -26.95
C THR A 363 5.06 9.58 -26.59
N LEU A 364 4.82 8.31 -26.92
CA LEU A 364 5.79 7.23 -26.72
C LEU A 364 7.01 7.43 -27.63
N ILE A 365 8.20 7.48 -27.03
CA ILE A 365 9.48 7.49 -27.77
C ILE A 365 9.98 6.04 -27.94
N TRP A 366 10.07 5.31 -26.83
CA TRP A 366 10.40 3.88 -26.83
C TRP A 366 9.83 3.19 -25.59
N LYS A 367 9.69 1.88 -25.66
CA LYS A 367 9.47 1.00 -24.50
C LYS A 367 10.39 -0.20 -24.55
N TYR A 368 10.77 -0.69 -23.38
CA TYR A 368 11.58 -1.91 -23.20
C TYR A 368 10.80 -2.88 -22.33
N THR A 369 10.58 -4.11 -22.84
CA THR A 369 9.84 -5.15 -22.10
C THR A 369 10.81 -6.00 -21.28
N THR A 370 10.50 -6.17 -20.01
CA THR A 370 11.22 -7.00 -19.02
C THR A 370 10.49 -8.33 -18.80
N GLY A 371 11.04 -9.19 -17.94
CA GLY A 371 10.44 -10.49 -17.61
C GLY A 371 9.29 -10.42 -16.59
N ALA A 372 9.14 -9.29 -15.86
CA ALA A 372 8.12 -9.07 -14.82
C ALA A 372 7.91 -7.58 -14.58
N SER A 373 7.00 -7.22 -13.67
CA SER A 373 6.69 -5.83 -13.30
C SER A 373 7.93 -4.99 -13.00
N VAL A 374 7.93 -3.72 -13.38
CA VAL A 374 9.01 -2.77 -13.11
C VAL A 374 8.52 -1.77 -12.07
N LEU A 375 8.80 -2.07 -10.80
CA LEU A 375 8.37 -1.26 -9.65
C LEU A 375 9.46 -0.26 -9.22
N GLY A 376 10.72 -0.54 -9.54
CA GLY A 376 11.86 0.32 -9.26
C GLY A 376 11.78 1.65 -9.99
N SER A 377 12.38 2.68 -9.41
CA SER A 377 12.46 4.00 -10.01
C SER A 377 13.78 4.17 -10.76
N PRO A 378 13.78 4.74 -11.97
CA PRO A 378 15.00 4.93 -12.75
C PRO A 378 15.88 6.05 -12.20
N VAL A 379 17.19 5.93 -12.43
CA VAL A 379 18.14 7.03 -12.37
C VAL A 379 18.82 7.19 -13.74
N ILE A 380 19.08 8.43 -14.14
CA ILE A 380 19.68 8.74 -15.45
C ILE A 380 21.05 9.38 -15.23
N ASN A 381 22.05 8.86 -15.94
CA ASN A 381 23.38 9.47 -16.00
C ASN A 381 23.88 9.50 -17.45
N GLY A 382 24.07 10.69 -17.99
CA GLY A 382 24.41 10.88 -19.40
C GLY A 382 23.34 10.28 -20.33
N ASP A 383 23.75 9.33 -21.16
CA ASP A 383 22.85 8.61 -22.07
C ASP A 383 22.38 7.23 -21.54
N THR A 384 22.62 6.95 -20.27
CA THR A 384 22.25 5.67 -19.66
C THR A 384 21.15 5.83 -18.61
N VAL A 385 20.15 4.97 -18.68
CA VAL A 385 19.09 4.78 -17.69
C VAL A 385 19.38 3.51 -16.91
N PHE A 386 19.34 3.60 -15.59
CA PHE A 386 19.53 2.47 -14.68
C PHE A 386 18.22 2.20 -13.94
N ILE A 387 17.73 0.96 -13.98
CA ILE A 387 16.44 0.60 -13.36
C ILE A 387 16.42 -0.87 -12.95
N GLY A 388 15.89 -1.17 -11.78
CA GLY A 388 15.66 -2.53 -11.31
C GLY A 388 14.23 -2.99 -11.55
N GLY A 389 14.04 -4.28 -11.73
CA GLY A 389 12.75 -4.92 -11.98
C GLY A 389 12.42 -6.04 -11.01
N SER A 390 11.21 -6.57 -11.14
CA SER A 390 10.73 -7.72 -10.40
C SER A 390 11.05 -9.06 -11.08
N ASP A 391 11.69 -9.02 -12.25
CA ASP A 391 12.29 -10.18 -12.91
C ASP A 391 13.65 -10.56 -12.30
N HIS A 392 13.93 -10.04 -11.10
CA HIS A 392 15.16 -10.25 -10.34
C HIS A 392 16.42 -9.81 -11.11
N SER A 393 16.27 -8.74 -11.89
CA SER A 393 17.38 -8.17 -12.66
C SER A 393 17.50 -6.67 -12.46
N PHE A 394 18.68 -6.17 -12.78
CA PHE A 394 18.96 -4.75 -12.86
C PHE A 394 19.48 -4.40 -14.25
N LEU A 395 18.97 -3.33 -14.85
CA LEU A 395 19.17 -2.98 -16.25
C LEU A 395 19.89 -1.63 -16.40
N ALA A 396 20.76 -1.56 -17.39
CA ALA A 396 21.16 -0.31 -18.03
C ALA A 396 20.64 -0.27 -19.45
N LEU A 397 19.91 0.79 -19.77
CA LEU A 397 19.32 1.03 -21.08
C LEU A 397 19.86 2.33 -21.68
N ASN A 398 20.00 2.38 -23.00
CA ASN A 398 20.30 3.63 -23.69
C ASN A 398 19.08 4.56 -23.61
N LYS A 399 19.25 5.75 -23.07
CA LYS A 399 18.19 6.75 -22.86
C LYS A 399 17.47 7.15 -24.15
N ASN A 400 18.17 7.16 -25.27
CA ASN A 400 17.64 7.66 -26.54
C ASN A 400 16.88 6.59 -27.34
N THR A 401 17.32 5.33 -27.23
CA THR A 401 16.81 4.23 -28.06
C THR A 401 16.06 3.15 -27.28
N GLY A 402 16.21 3.09 -25.96
CA GLY A 402 15.68 2.01 -25.12
C GLY A 402 16.48 0.71 -25.22
N ASN A 403 17.53 0.65 -26.03
CA ASN A 403 18.33 -0.57 -26.21
C ASN A 403 19.08 -0.92 -24.93
N LYS A 404 19.09 -2.21 -24.58
CA LYS A 404 19.84 -2.74 -23.45
C LYS A 404 21.35 -2.56 -23.66
N ILE A 405 22.03 -1.93 -22.68
CA ILE A 405 23.48 -1.82 -22.63
C ILE A 405 24.03 -3.03 -21.88
N TRP A 406 23.55 -3.27 -20.67
CA TRP A 406 23.89 -4.46 -19.88
C TRP A 406 22.70 -4.86 -18.98
N LYS A 407 22.77 -6.08 -18.45
CA LYS A 407 21.84 -6.66 -17.49
C LYS A 407 22.63 -7.36 -16.38
N PHE A 408 22.27 -7.13 -15.13
CA PHE A 408 22.77 -7.85 -13.98
C PHE A 408 21.66 -8.80 -13.47
N ASP A 409 21.90 -10.10 -13.49
CA ASP A 409 20.95 -11.17 -13.14
C ASP A 409 21.23 -11.80 -11.76
N GLY A 410 22.02 -11.15 -10.90
CA GLY A 410 22.49 -11.69 -9.61
C GLY A 410 21.54 -11.49 -8.43
N LEU A 411 20.23 -11.23 -8.66
CA LEU A 411 19.25 -10.93 -7.62
C LEU A 411 18.35 -12.13 -7.33
N GLU A 412 17.99 -12.30 -6.04
CA GLU A 412 17.00 -13.30 -5.58
C GLU A 412 15.68 -12.66 -5.17
N GLY A 413 15.48 -11.38 -5.48
CA GLY A 413 14.27 -10.64 -5.17
C GLY A 413 14.17 -9.32 -5.96
N PRO A 414 12.97 -8.71 -6.00
CA PRO A 414 12.73 -7.49 -6.77
C PRO A 414 13.45 -6.28 -6.20
N VAL A 415 13.78 -5.33 -7.10
CA VAL A 415 14.23 -3.98 -6.77
C VAL A 415 13.05 -3.03 -6.90
N VAL A 416 12.71 -2.31 -5.82
CA VAL A 416 11.55 -1.40 -5.78
C VAL A 416 11.91 0.05 -5.48
N SER A 417 13.15 0.31 -5.04
CA SER A 417 13.63 1.66 -4.72
C SER A 417 14.37 2.33 -5.88
N THR A 418 14.79 3.57 -5.66
CA THR A 418 15.66 4.30 -6.57
C THR A 418 17.12 3.97 -6.27
N PRO A 419 17.94 3.60 -7.25
CA PRO A 419 19.37 3.38 -7.06
C PRO A 419 20.11 4.71 -6.87
N VAL A 420 21.31 4.64 -6.29
CA VAL A 420 22.18 5.80 -6.10
C VAL A 420 23.50 5.59 -6.85
N LEU A 421 23.93 6.65 -7.53
CA LEU A 421 25.21 6.69 -8.25
C LEU A 421 26.31 7.22 -7.33
N TYR A 422 27.42 6.53 -7.32
CA TYR A 422 28.63 6.96 -6.62
C TYR A 422 29.88 6.56 -7.41
N GLU A 423 30.63 7.53 -7.92
CA GLU A 423 31.76 7.30 -8.80
C GLU A 423 31.42 6.36 -9.98
N ASP A 424 32.10 5.21 -10.08
CA ASP A 424 31.82 4.15 -11.06
C ASP A 424 30.77 3.12 -10.60
N LYS A 425 30.14 3.33 -9.46
CA LYS A 425 29.23 2.39 -8.81
C LYS A 425 27.78 2.82 -8.92
N LEU A 426 26.93 1.83 -8.97
CA LEU A 426 25.49 1.93 -8.83
C LEU A 426 25.09 1.10 -7.61
N ILE A 427 24.44 1.73 -6.61
CA ILE A 427 24.13 1.12 -5.32
C ILE A 427 22.61 1.06 -5.13
N PHE A 428 22.06 -0.13 -4.83
CA PHE A 428 20.64 -0.37 -4.67
C PHE A 428 20.34 -1.57 -3.76
N GLY A 429 19.19 -1.56 -3.11
CA GLY A 429 18.69 -2.68 -2.31
C GLY A 429 17.71 -3.56 -3.07
N ALA A 430 17.60 -4.84 -2.67
CA ALA A 430 16.63 -5.78 -3.22
C ALA A 430 15.90 -6.54 -2.09
N TRP A 431 14.72 -7.10 -2.39
CA TRP A 431 13.94 -7.95 -1.48
C TRP A 431 14.56 -9.37 -1.33
N ASP A 432 15.87 -9.44 -1.29
CA ASP A 432 16.69 -10.64 -1.07
C ASP A 432 17.67 -10.49 0.10
N ARG A 433 17.42 -9.51 0.99
CA ARG A 433 18.24 -9.19 2.18
C ARG A 433 19.56 -8.49 1.88
N ASN A 434 19.81 -8.10 0.62
CA ASN A 434 21.10 -7.52 0.23
C ASN A 434 20.97 -6.09 -0.31
N LEU A 435 22.04 -5.33 -0.06
CA LEU A 435 22.40 -4.12 -0.76
C LEU A 435 23.53 -4.47 -1.73
N PHE A 436 23.42 -4.02 -2.95
CA PHE A 436 24.38 -4.30 -4.03
C PHE A 436 25.11 -3.04 -4.47
N ALA A 437 26.36 -3.18 -4.84
CA ALA A 437 27.07 -2.23 -5.69
C ALA A 437 27.57 -2.94 -6.95
N VAL A 438 27.15 -2.42 -8.10
CA VAL A 438 27.60 -2.90 -9.40
C VAL A 438 28.34 -1.79 -10.13
N ASN A 439 29.29 -2.14 -11.00
CA ASN A 439 29.94 -1.17 -11.87
C ASN A 439 28.93 -0.61 -12.87
N ARG A 440 28.73 0.71 -12.88
CA ARG A 440 27.69 1.36 -13.70
C ARG A 440 27.91 1.22 -15.21
N ASN A 441 29.16 0.96 -15.66
CA ASN A 441 29.46 0.85 -17.08
C ASN A 441 29.32 -0.59 -17.60
N SER A 442 29.65 -1.60 -16.77
CA SER A 442 29.67 -3.01 -17.17
C SER A 442 28.56 -3.87 -16.54
N GLY A 443 27.91 -3.39 -15.47
CA GLY A 443 26.96 -4.20 -14.69
C GLY A 443 27.61 -5.28 -13.81
N GLN A 444 28.94 -5.35 -13.76
CA GLN A 444 29.62 -6.34 -12.93
C GLN A 444 29.47 -6.04 -11.44
N LEU A 445 29.23 -7.08 -10.63
CA LEU A 445 29.17 -6.98 -9.18
C LEU A 445 30.53 -6.53 -8.63
N ILE A 446 30.51 -5.47 -7.81
CA ILE A 446 31.67 -5.00 -7.06
C ILE A 446 31.63 -5.58 -5.65
N TRP A 447 30.51 -5.36 -4.95
CA TRP A 447 30.25 -5.94 -3.64
C TRP A 447 28.76 -6.10 -3.37
N LYS A 448 28.44 -6.97 -2.42
CA LYS A 448 27.11 -7.04 -1.79
C LYS A 448 27.24 -7.02 -0.27
N TRP A 449 26.27 -6.40 0.38
CA TRP A 449 26.20 -6.28 1.82
C TRP A 449 24.86 -6.78 2.33
N SER A 450 24.85 -7.42 3.51
CA SER A 450 23.63 -7.85 4.21
C SER A 450 23.71 -7.41 5.68
N ASN A 451 22.54 -7.09 6.27
CA ASN A 451 22.43 -6.81 7.69
C ASN A 451 22.55 -8.06 8.58
N GLY A 452 22.71 -9.25 7.99
CA GLY A 452 22.84 -10.54 8.68
C GLY A 452 21.52 -11.15 9.12
N SER A 453 20.38 -10.51 8.88
CA SER A 453 19.07 -11.06 9.24
C SER A 453 18.62 -12.12 8.24
N PRO A 454 18.10 -13.28 8.70
CA PRO A 454 17.44 -14.25 7.82
C PRO A 454 16.04 -13.79 7.39
N VAL A 455 15.48 -12.76 8.03
CA VAL A 455 14.12 -12.27 7.77
C VAL A 455 14.10 -11.42 6.51
N ARG A 456 13.37 -11.86 5.48
CA ARG A 456 13.26 -11.17 4.20
C ARG A 456 12.67 -9.76 4.35
N ASN A 457 11.72 -9.56 5.27
CA ASN A 457 11.09 -8.25 5.51
C ASN A 457 12.06 -7.20 6.08
N PHE A 458 13.27 -7.60 6.50
CA PHE A 458 14.34 -6.68 6.90
C PHE A 458 15.31 -6.34 5.76
N SER A 459 14.94 -6.66 4.51
CA SER A 459 15.70 -6.30 3.32
C SER A 459 15.80 -4.79 3.14
N PRO A 460 16.92 -4.27 2.62
CA PRO A 460 17.07 -2.84 2.30
C PRO A 460 16.35 -2.43 1.01
N ALA A 461 15.37 -3.18 0.55
CA ALA A 461 14.71 -3.03 -0.75
C ALA A 461 13.98 -1.69 -0.93
N SER A 462 13.32 -1.19 0.13
CA SER A 462 12.59 0.09 0.10
C SER A 462 13.48 1.28 0.48
N CYS A 463 14.73 1.05 0.87
CA CYS A 463 15.66 2.09 1.26
C CYS A 463 16.25 2.78 0.03
N ILE A 464 16.34 4.10 0.06
CA ILE A 464 17.15 4.87 -0.87
C ILE A 464 18.44 5.22 -0.11
N PRO A 465 19.61 4.63 -0.43
CA PRO A 465 20.84 4.93 0.27
C PRO A 465 21.24 6.40 0.12
N VAL A 466 21.94 6.95 1.11
CA VAL A 466 22.62 8.25 0.97
C VAL A 466 24.12 8.07 1.16
N ILE A 467 24.94 8.89 0.51
CA ILE A 467 26.38 8.70 0.46
C ILE A 467 27.10 10.00 0.81
N SER A 468 28.06 9.89 1.71
CA SER A 468 29.00 10.96 2.05
C SER A 468 30.29 10.35 2.60
N ASN A 469 31.42 11.04 2.41
CA ASN A 469 32.73 10.66 2.97
C ASN A 469 33.10 9.19 2.73
N ASP A 470 32.89 8.68 1.51
CA ASP A 470 33.14 7.29 1.09
C ASP A 470 32.37 6.25 1.94
N ALA A 471 31.28 6.66 2.55
CA ALA A 471 30.37 5.78 3.28
C ALA A 471 28.94 5.85 2.71
N VAL A 472 28.35 4.67 2.54
CA VAL A 472 26.93 4.47 2.21
C VAL A 472 26.16 4.32 3.50
N PHE A 473 25.13 5.12 3.69
CA PHE A 473 24.27 5.05 4.86
C PHE A 473 22.89 4.55 4.46
N ILE A 474 22.36 3.60 5.22
CA ILE A 474 21.00 3.09 5.07
C ILE A 474 20.31 2.91 6.42
N MET A 475 19.00 2.98 6.39
CA MET A 475 18.11 2.74 7.51
C MET A 475 17.08 1.69 7.07
N ALA A 476 17.43 0.41 7.23
CA ALA A 476 16.60 -0.71 6.80
C ALA A 476 15.44 -0.99 7.79
N PRO A 477 14.45 -1.83 7.41
CA PRO A 477 13.33 -2.19 8.30
C PRO A 477 13.74 -2.89 9.60
N ASP A 478 15.00 -3.34 9.74
CA ASP A 478 15.57 -3.85 11.00
C ASP A 478 15.79 -2.76 12.08
N ARG A 479 15.48 -1.50 11.75
CA ARG A 479 15.54 -0.32 12.63
C ARG A 479 16.97 0.05 13.05
N VAL A 480 17.95 -0.31 12.24
CA VAL A 480 19.37 -0.07 12.49
C VAL A 480 19.90 0.88 11.41
N THR A 481 20.46 2.00 11.85
CA THR A 481 21.26 2.86 10.97
C THR A 481 22.59 2.15 10.71
N SER A 482 22.92 1.93 9.45
CA SER A 482 24.14 1.24 9.03
C SER A 482 24.98 2.14 8.13
N ALA A 483 26.29 2.24 8.43
CA ALA A 483 27.30 2.83 7.56
C ALA A 483 28.17 1.72 6.96
N ILE A 484 28.36 1.78 5.66
CA ILE A 484 29.00 0.75 4.85
C ILE A 484 30.08 1.46 4.02
N ASP A 485 31.26 0.90 3.96
CA ASP A 485 32.35 1.40 3.11
C ASP A 485 31.92 1.34 1.64
N ALA A 486 31.90 2.49 0.96
CA ALA A 486 31.39 2.60 -0.40
C ALA A 486 32.23 1.84 -1.43
N GLN A 487 33.51 1.59 -1.14
CA GLN A 487 34.43 0.89 -2.06
C GLN A 487 34.36 -0.63 -1.90
N THR A 488 34.24 -1.11 -0.65
CA THR A 488 34.44 -2.52 -0.32
C THR A 488 33.15 -3.24 0.11
N GLY A 489 32.09 -2.51 0.46
CA GLY A 489 30.87 -3.08 1.05
C GLY A 489 31.04 -3.53 2.50
N ARG A 490 32.18 -3.27 3.14
CA ARG A 490 32.40 -3.64 4.55
C ARG A 490 31.58 -2.74 5.47
N THR A 491 30.93 -3.32 6.46
CA THR A 491 30.28 -2.55 7.54
C THR A 491 31.32 -1.71 8.29
N LEU A 492 31.12 -0.40 8.34
CA LEU A 492 31.91 0.53 9.14
C LEU A 492 31.37 0.55 10.56
N TRP A 493 30.08 0.82 10.71
CA TRP A 493 29.39 0.79 12.00
C TRP A 493 27.89 0.56 11.83
N ARG A 494 27.23 0.19 12.93
CA ARG A 494 25.78 0.06 13.01
C ARG A 494 25.29 0.64 14.35
N SER A 495 24.18 1.38 14.33
CA SER A 495 23.56 1.97 15.52
C SER A 495 22.05 1.73 15.56
N LYS A 496 21.55 1.38 16.73
CA LYS A 496 20.10 1.28 17.03
C LYS A 496 19.50 2.58 17.53
N ASP A 497 20.33 3.61 17.70
CA ASP A 497 19.87 4.91 18.14
C ASP A 497 18.82 5.46 17.17
N GLY A 498 17.77 6.04 17.72
CA GLY A 498 16.72 6.67 16.94
C GLY A 498 15.58 5.75 16.50
N ASN A 499 15.72 4.42 16.52
CA ASN A 499 14.66 3.49 16.10
C ASN A 499 14.03 3.90 14.75
N ILE A 500 14.88 4.07 13.73
CA ILE A 500 14.51 4.61 12.41
C ILE A 500 14.23 3.46 11.46
N ARG A 501 13.23 3.64 10.61
CA ARG A 501 12.86 2.67 9.61
C ARG A 501 12.67 3.34 8.25
N GLU A 502 13.47 2.96 7.25
CA GLU A 502 13.36 3.25 5.81
C GLU A 502 13.37 4.75 5.41
N SER A 503 13.20 5.69 6.35
CA SER A 503 13.17 7.13 6.05
C SER A 503 14.51 7.76 6.39
N ILE A 504 15.31 8.06 5.38
CA ILE A 504 16.65 8.64 5.48
C ILE A 504 16.74 9.92 4.63
N GLY A 505 17.64 10.81 5.01
CA GLY A 505 18.03 11.98 4.22
C GLY A 505 19.46 12.36 4.52
N ILE A 506 20.02 13.24 3.71
CA ILE A 506 21.36 13.80 3.89
C ILE A 506 21.31 15.32 3.79
N SER A 507 22.13 16.00 4.58
CA SER A 507 22.26 17.45 4.49
C SER A 507 22.88 17.88 3.17
N GLU A 508 22.55 19.07 2.66
CA GLU A 508 23.11 19.60 1.40
C GLU A 508 24.65 19.68 1.44
N ASN A 509 25.24 19.92 2.60
CA ASN A 509 26.68 19.97 2.80
C ASN A 509 27.34 18.59 3.07
N GLY A 510 26.55 17.51 3.09
CA GLY A 510 27.02 16.14 3.31
C GLY A 510 27.47 15.82 4.73
N LYS A 511 27.26 16.70 5.73
CA LYS A 511 27.77 16.51 7.09
C LYS A 511 26.84 15.72 8.00
N TRP A 512 25.53 15.69 7.70
CA TRP A 512 24.52 15.09 8.55
C TRP A 512 23.67 14.08 7.79
N ILE A 513 23.42 12.95 8.44
CA ILE A 513 22.42 11.96 8.01
C ILE A 513 21.21 12.15 8.91
N TYR A 514 20.05 12.33 8.32
CA TYR A 514 18.78 12.47 9.01
C TYR A 514 17.96 11.19 8.90
N GLY A 515 17.25 10.86 9.97
CA GLY A 515 16.30 9.77 10.00
C GLY A 515 15.00 10.16 10.69
N LYS A 516 13.88 9.67 10.18
CA LYS A 516 12.58 9.78 10.82
C LYS A 516 12.38 8.57 11.71
N SER A 517 12.31 8.77 13.04
CA SER A 517 12.11 7.67 13.99
C SER A 517 10.68 7.11 13.88
N MET A 518 10.48 5.90 14.40
CA MET A 518 9.14 5.32 14.50
C MET A 518 8.24 6.00 15.55
N GLN A 519 8.78 6.97 16.32
CA GLN A 519 8.04 7.68 17.35
C GLN A 519 8.48 9.14 17.41
N ASP A 520 7.65 10.01 16.90
CA ASP A 520 7.66 11.47 17.09
C ASP A 520 8.92 12.25 16.73
N SER A 521 10.03 11.63 16.31
CA SER A 521 11.30 12.35 16.29
C SER A 521 12.04 12.29 14.97
N ILE A 522 12.74 13.38 14.67
CA ILE A 522 13.84 13.40 13.71
C ILE A 522 15.15 13.24 14.47
N VAL A 523 16.01 12.38 13.95
CA VAL A 523 17.30 12.03 14.54
C VAL A 523 18.40 12.34 13.53
N ALA A 524 19.50 12.90 13.98
CA ALA A 524 20.66 13.17 13.13
C ALA A 524 21.91 12.44 13.63
N PHE A 525 22.66 11.92 12.66
CA PHE A 525 23.99 11.36 12.87
C PHE A 525 25.01 12.17 12.06
N ALA A 526 26.22 12.27 12.55
CA ALA A 526 27.30 12.77 11.70
C ALA A 526 27.59 11.80 10.56
N ALA A 527 27.72 12.31 9.35
CA ALA A 527 28.01 11.48 8.16
C ALA A 527 29.48 11.04 8.12
N ASN A 528 29.91 10.30 9.13
CA ASN A 528 31.29 9.87 9.35
C ASN A 528 31.47 8.37 9.18
N ARG A 529 32.71 7.97 8.89
CA ARG A 529 33.13 6.56 8.78
C ARG A 529 33.32 5.90 10.16
N GLU A 530 33.62 6.69 11.19
CA GLU A 530 33.79 6.23 12.57
C GLU A 530 32.44 5.94 13.24
N PRO A 531 32.38 5.01 14.22
CA PRO A 531 31.15 4.68 14.95
C PRO A 531 30.44 5.92 15.51
N GLN A 532 29.14 5.97 15.29
CA GLN A 532 28.31 7.12 15.65
C GLN A 532 27.18 6.72 16.60
N THR A 533 26.89 7.60 17.53
CA THR A 533 25.59 7.71 18.22
C THR A 533 24.83 8.89 17.62
N ALA A 534 23.55 8.98 17.92
CA ALA A 534 22.74 10.13 17.49
C ALA A 534 23.32 11.44 18.06
N ALA A 535 23.68 12.36 17.17
CA ALA A 535 24.20 13.66 17.57
C ALA A 535 23.11 14.54 18.23
N TRP A 536 21.90 14.44 17.72
CA TRP A 536 20.73 15.07 18.30
C TRP A 536 19.44 14.34 17.91
N LYS A 537 18.40 14.55 18.70
CA LYS A 537 17.05 14.07 18.48
C LYS A 537 16.05 15.17 18.78
N MET A 538 15.19 15.47 17.82
CA MET A 538 14.14 16.48 17.94
C MET A 538 12.77 15.82 17.94
N ASN A 539 11.96 16.01 18.98
CA ASN A 539 10.57 15.60 18.97
C ASN A 539 9.74 16.54 18.08
N VAL A 540 8.98 15.99 17.16
CA VAL A 540 8.14 16.71 16.18
C VAL A 540 6.65 16.49 16.47
N GLY A 541 6.29 15.42 17.20
CA GLY A 541 4.93 15.13 17.62
C GLY A 541 4.04 14.53 16.53
N PHE A 542 4.58 13.76 15.57
CA PHE A 542 3.79 13.12 14.52
C PHE A 542 3.21 11.75 14.92
N GLY A 543 3.55 11.23 16.08
CA GLY A 543 3.07 9.94 16.59
C GLY A 543 3.87 8.75 16.09
N TYR A 544 3.24 7.57 16.15
CA TYR A 544 3.81 6.35 15.58
C TYR A 544 3.90 6.44 14.06
N GLU A 545 5.07 6.13 13.51
CA GLU A 545 5.40 6.35 12.11
C GLU A 545 6.31 5.21 11.59
N HIS A 546 5.99 4.63 10.44
CA HIS A 546 6.82 3.58 9.85
C HIS A 546 6.80 3.59 8.31
N VAL A 547 6.29 4.67 7.70
CA VAL A 547 6.21 4.78 6.25
C VAL A 547 7.46 5.40 5.66
N PRO A 548 7.95 4.89 4.51
CA PRO A 548 9.10 5.43 3.82
C PRO A 548 8.74 6.77 3.13
N SER A 549 9.20 7.87 3.71
CA SER A 549 9.19 9.20 3.11
C SER A 549 10.54 9.84 3.40
N MET A 550 11.36 9.99 2.35
CA MET A 550 12.73 10.47 2.49
C MET A 550 12.75 11.92 2.98
N LEU A 551 13.80 12.27 3.73
CA LEU A 551 14.00 13.60 4.28
C LEU A 551 14.86 14.41 3.30
N ILE A 552 14.36 15.55 2.86
CA ILE A 552 15.01 16.41 1.86
C ILE A 552 15.42 17.72 2.53
N GLU A 553 16.71 17.99 2.59
CA GLU A 553 17.21 19.30 2.99
C GLU A 553 17.32 20.24 1.77
N LYS A 554 16.89 21.46 1.95
CA LYS A 554 17.01 22.54 0.97
C LYS A 554 17.09 23.89 1.66
N ASP A 555 18.10 24.69 1.30
CA ASP A 555 18.34 26.04 1.88
C ASP A 555 18.39 26.01 3.43
N GLY A 556 19.01 24.98 4.03
CA GLY A 556 19.11 24.80 5.49
C GLY A 556 17.80 24.43 6.20
N LEU A 557 16.78 24.04 5.46
CA LEU A 557 15.52 23.54 5.99
C LEU A 557 15.30 22.08 5.56
N LEU A 558 14.74 21.28 6.47
CA LEU A 558 14.49 19.87 6.26
C LEU A 558 12.98 19.62 6.09
N PHE A 559 12.60 18.93 5.01
CA PHE A 559 11.23 18.65 4.61
C PHE A 559 10.98 17.14 4.60
N PHE A 560 9.83 16.71 5.10
CA PHE A 560 9.43 15.31 5.07
C PHE A 560 7.91 15.15 5.23
N GLY A 561 7.40 14.03 4.74
CA GLY A 561 6.00 13.62 4.91
C GLY A 561 5.81 12.61 6.03
N THR A 562 4.55 12.46 6.47
CA THR A 562 4.12 11.47 7.45
C THR A 562 2.96 10.62 6.94
N LYS A 563 2.66 9.53 7.64
CA LYS A 563 1.55 8.63 7.32
C LYS A 563 0.17 9.30 7.42
N ASN A 564 0.06 10.34 8.24
CA ASN A 564 -1.21 11.04 8.50
C ASN A 564 -1.44 12.24 7.56
N GLY A 565 -0.75 12.30 6.43
CA GLY A 565 -0.93 13.35 5.43
C GLY A 565 -0.34 14.70 5.79
N VAL A 566 0.55 14.77 6.78
CA VAL A 566 1.19 16.01 7.20
C VAL A 566 2.58 16.13 6.58
N VAL A 567 2.84 17.25 5.94
CA VAL A 567 4.18 17.68 5.54
C VAL A 567 4.75 18.60 6.61
N TYR A 568 5.97 18.32 7.04
CA TYR A 568 6.72 19.14 7.97
C TYR A 568 7.88 19.83 7.28
N CYS A 569 8.14 21.06 7.72
CA CYS A 569 9.39 21.79 7.50
C CYS A 569 10.01 22.12 8.86
N ILE A 570 11.22 21.68 9.07
CA ILE A 570 11.96 21.99 10.30
C ILE A 570 13.27 22.72 9.97
N ASN A 571 13.77 23.50 10.92
CA ASN A 571 15.13 23.98 10.88
C ASN A 571 15.99 23.02 11.72
N PRO A 572 16.87 22.21 11.12
CA PRO A 572 17.66 21.19 11.82
C PRO A 572 18.71 21.79 12.76
N GLU A 573 19.30 22.96 12.41
CA GLU A 573 20.29 23.65 13.25
C GLU A 573 19.66 24.18 14.54
N LYS A 574 18.46 24.80 14.41
CA LYS A 574 17.72 25.36 15.58
C LYS A 574 16.82 24.32 16.26
N GLN A 575 16.72 23.12 15.70
CA GLN A 575 15.84 22.04 16.15
C GLN A 575 14.41 22.53 16.40
N LYS A 576 13.81 23.21 15.40
CA LYS A 576 12.47 23.82 15.51
C LYS A 576 11.61 23.49 14.30
N ILE A 577 10.32 23.24 14.55
CA ILE A 577 9.31 23.21 13.48
C ILE A 577 9.14 24.64 12.96
N VAL A 578 9.35 24.82 11.65
CA VAL A 578 9.12 26.07 10.95
C VAL A 578 7.65 26.16 10.55
N TRP A 579 7.13 25.07 9.98
CA TRP A 579 5.71 24.92 9.67
C TRP A 579 5.34 23.43 9.48
N ALA A 580 4.04 23.15 9.55
CA ALA A 580 3.43 21.90 9.17
C ALA A 580 2.14 22.16 8.40
N HIS A 581 1.80 21.28 7.45
CA HIS A 581 0.57 21.38 6.67
C HIS A 581 0.00 19.99 6.38
N LYS A 582 -1.29 19.78 6.64
CA LYS A 582 -2.00 18.53 6.41
C LYS A 582 -2.79 18.62 5.10
N ILE A 583 -2.52 17.68 4.19
CA ILE A 583 -3.18 17.60 2.88
C ILE A 583 -4.43 16.71 2.95
N ASP A 584 -4.28 15.52 3.53
CA ASP A 584 -5.34 14.54 3.75
C ASP A 584 -5.01 13.68 4.99
N ASN A 585 -5.51 12.45 5.05
CA ASN A 585 -5.17 11.52 6.14
C ASN A 585 -4.56 10.24 5.58
N SER A 586 -3.68 10.37 4.62
CA SER A 586 -2.94 9.26 4.04
C SER A 586 -1.45 9.56 3.95
N MET A 587 -0.65 8.54 3.69
CA MET A 587 0.79 8.70 3.60
C MET A 587 1.19 9.74 2.54
N VAL A 588 2.02 10.71 2.94
CA VAL A 588 2.73 11.59 2.00
C VAL A 588 3.95 10.85 1.46
N ASN A 589 4.04 10.70 0.16
CA ASN A 589 5.25 10.20 -0.52
C ASN A 589 6.44 11.15 -0.29
N THR A 590 7.64 10.75 -0.70
CA THR A 590 8.80 11.66 -0.64
C THR A 590 8.45 12.97 -1.36
N VAL A 591 8.65 14.08 -0.67
CA VAL A 591 8.34 15.40 -1.23
C VAL A 591 9.39 15.83 -2.25
N ARG A 592 8.95 16.57 -3.29
CA ARG A 592 9.85 17.24 -4.23
C ARG A 592 9.98 18.70 -3.85
N VAL A 593 11.13 19.05 -3.25
CA VAL A 593 11.41 20.43 -2.84
C VAL A 593 11.96 21.21 -4.04
N LEU A 594 11.14 22.12 -4.60
CA LEU A 594 11.54 23.00 -5.72
C LEU A 594 12.35 24.19 -5.20
N SER A 595 11.96 24.71 -4.05
CA SER A 595 12.70 25.69 -3.26
C SER A 595 12.22 25.62 -1.82
N SER A 596 12.90 26.29 -0.88
CA SER A 596 12.45 26.41 0.52
C SER A 596 11.03 26.97 0.70
N LYS A 597 10.44 27.51 -0.36
CA LYS A 597 9.06 28.07 -0.36
C LYS A 597 8.07 27.35 -1.27
N LYS A 598 8.52 26.42 -2.12
CA LYS A 598 7.66 25.68 -3.07
C LYS A 598 7.94 24.20 -2.94
N ILE A 599 6.96 23.44 -2.48
CA ILE A 599 7.05 22.01 -2.23
C ILE A 599 5.95 21.29 -3.01
N LEU A 600 6.36 20.41 -3.90
CA LEU A 600 5.46 19.52 -4.61
C LEU A 600 5.39 18.19 -3.88
N LEU A 601 4.19 17.65 -3.73
CA LEU A 601 3.96 16.39 -3.04
C LEU A 601 2.80 15.60 -3.64
N ALA A 602 2.81 14.30 -3.39
CA ALA A 602 1.69 13.42 -3.65
C ALA A 602 1.39 12.56 -2.42
N THR A 603 0.12 12.21 -2.24
CA THR A 603 -0.33 11.33 -1.15
C THR A 603 -0.82 9.99 -1.68
N MET A 604 -0.82 8.98 -0.82
CA MET A 604 -1.36 7.65 -1.16
C MET A 604 -2.82 7.72 -1.59
N ASP A 605 -3.61 8.64 -1.04
CA ASP A 605 -5.02 8.86 -1.42
C ASP A 605 -5.21 9.53 -2.80
N GLY A 606 -4.13 9.69 -3.57
CA GLY A 606 -4.20 10.19 -4.94
C GLY A 606 -4.21 11.71 -5.07
N LYS A 607 -3.87 12.47 -4.03
CA LYS A 607 -3.70 13.92 -4.17
C LYS A 607 -2.30 14.28 -4.65
N LEU A 608 -2.25 15.20 -5.61
CA LEU A 608 -1.04 15.88 -6.06
C LEU A 608 -1.20 17.36 -5.77
N SER A 609 -0.31 17.96 -4.99
CA SER A 609 -0.44 19.35 -4.53
C SER A 609 0.87 20.11 -4.64
N LEU A 610 0.77 21.40 -4.94
CA LEU A 610 1.86 22.36 -4.80
C LEU A 610 1.61 23.23 -3.56
N LEU A 611 2.45 23.08 -2.55
CA LEU A 611 2.47 23.98 -1.39
C LEU A 611 3.35 25.18 -1.66
N GLN A 612 2.90 26.36 -1.23
CA GLN A 612 3.67 27.59 -1.26
C GLN A 612 3.63 28.28 0.11
N VAL A 613 4.81 28.71 0.55
CA VAL A 613 4.95 29.56 1.73
C VAL A 613 4.84 31.01 1.28
N VAL A 614 3.69 31.64 1.56
CA VAL A 614 3.43 33.06 1.23
C VAL A 614 3.98 33.98 2.33
N LYS A 615 4.18 35.28 1.97
CA LYS A 615 4.71 36.30 2.89
C LYS A 615 3.78 36.57 4.07
#